data_866cfda1f4382b4d6801b789abf60a6b
#
_entry.id   866cfda1f4382b4d6801b789abf60a6b
#
_cell.length_a   1.000
_cell.length_b   1.000
_cell.length_c   1.000
_cell.angle_alpha   90.00
_cell.angle_beta   90.00
_cell.angle_gamma   90.00
#
_symmetry.space_group_name_H-M   'P 1'
#
loop_
_entity.id
_entity.type
_entity.pdbx_description
1 polymer ?
#
loop_
_entity_poly.entity_id
_entity_poly.type
_entity_poly.pdbx_seq_one_letter_code
_entity_poly.pdbx_strand_id
1 'polypeptide(L)'
;VSLSSDLQFAVKKNSPEWPVVKQGPAIKIPATEHVKKEKSQFKTCVVLPDMQCGYFRDVSGNFVAIHDEVAINLAIEFIKETKPDVVAMNGDNADFAEFGKYRLTPAYQLTTQKTIDYLTTLMARLRAASPLAEIVWLEGNHEARLGNYILDNANAAFGLKRGNIPDSWPVMSLPYLCRFDDFNIKYLPGYPASTYWVNRKLRIIHGHKVASGGSTAHKYLATEKTSVLYGHIHRREWAERTRQDWDEDKTILAASAGCLARVDGVVPSVKGGTDLDGRPIPCTEDWQQGIAVVHYVAGDGPFHLELVPIHSGSMFYRGKIYKAEKKKK
;
A
#
# COMPACT_ATOMS: atom_id res chain seq x y z
N VAL A 1 14.81 -54.77 -1.77
CA VAL A 1 14.09 -54.70 -3.05
C VAL A 1 14.48 -53.38 -3.69
N SER A 2 15.42 -53.36 -4.64
CA SER A 2 15.82 -52.17 -5.37
C SER A 2 14.68 -51.78 -6.28
N LEU A 3 14.14 -50.57 -6.10
CA LEU A 3 13.26 -49.98 -7.10
C LEU A 3 14.02 -49.88 -8.44
N SER A 4 13.45 -50.44 -9.49
CA SER A 4 14.09 -50.48 -10.79
C SER A 4 14.28 -49.07 -11.36
N SER A 5 15.36 -48.85 -12.08
CA SER A 5 15.70 -47.61 -12.77
C SER A 5 14.56 -47.07 -13.67
N ASP A 6 13.69 -47.96 -14.13
CA ASP A 6 12.57 -47.64 -15.01
C ASP A 6 11.45 -46.85 -14.31
N LEU A 7 11.25 -47.04 -13.01
CA LEU A 7 10.28 -46.26 -12.22
C LEU A 7 10.73 -44.79 -12.03
N GLN A 8 12.05 -44.57 -11.90
CA GLN A 8 12.58 -43.21 -11.80
C GLN A 8 12.46 -42.41 -13.12
N PHE A 9 12.56 -43.10 -14.27
CA PHE A 9 12.39 -42.49 -15.59
C PHE A 9 10.92 -42.16 -15.89
N ALA A 10 9.97 -42.99 -15.46
CA ALA A 10 8.54 -42.77 -15.68
C ALA A 10 8.04 -41.56 -14.86
N VAL A 11 8.51 -41.40 -13.63
CA VAL A 11 8.14 -40.27 -12.78
C VAL A 11 8.68 -38.93 -13.31
N LYS A 12 9.88 -38.94 -13.92
CA LYS A 12 10.42 -37.72 -14.56
C LYS A 12 9.71 -37.32 -15.85
N LYS A 13 9.16 -38.26 -16.59
CA LYS A 13 8.52 -38.00 -17.88
C LYS A 13 7.09 -37.47 -17.76
N ASN A 14 6.44 -37.70 -16.63
CA ASN A 14 5.04 -37.33 -16.39
C ASN A 14 4.89 -36.25 -15.30
N SER A 15 5.96 -35.73 -14.77
CA SER A 15 5.86 -34.54 -13.87
C SER A 15 5.48 -33.35 -14.72
N PRO A 16 4.39 -32.64 -14.40
CA PRO A 16 4.10 -31.37 -15.07
C PRO A 16 5.33 -30.48 -14.91
N GLU A 17 5.76 -29.85 -16.00
CA GLU A 17 6.80 -28.82 -15.92
C GLU A 17 6.32 -27.74 -14.94
N TRP A 18 6.95 -27.69 -13.80
CA TRP A 18 6.73 -26.58 -12.89
C TRP A 18 7.03 -25.29 -13.63
N PRO A 19 6.14 -24.29 -13.59
CA PRO A 19 6.45 -23.02 -14.20
C PRO A 19 7.79 -22.54 -13.65
N VAL A 20 8.78 -22.44 -14.52
CA VAL A 20 10.08 -21.88 -14.15
C VAL A 20 9.80 -20.42 -13.82
N VAL A 21 9.78 -20.10 -12.54
CA VAL A 21 9.75 -18.72 -12.07
C VAL A 21 11.05 -18.09 -12.54
N LYS A 22 11.01 -17.39 -13.68
CA LYS A 22 12.15 -16.59 -14.11
C LYS A 22 12.36 -15.54 -13.05
N GLN A 23 13.47 -15.60 -12.34
CA GLN A 23 13.90 -14.52 -11.46
C GLN A 23 13.82 -13.22 -12.25
N GLY A 24 13.11 -12.24 -11.72
CA GLY A 24 13.14 -10.90 -12.25
C GLY A 24 14.59 -10.34 -12.23
N PRO A 25 14.89 -9.29 -12.98
CA PRO A 25 16.21 -8.69 -12.98
C PRO A 25 16.60 -8.31 -11.55
N ALA A 26 17.87 -8.57 -11.20
CA ALA A 26 18.38 -8.22 -9.88
C ALA A 26 18.16 -6.73 -9.61
N ILE A 27 17.41 -6.42 -8.55
CA ILE A 27 17.16 -5.03 -8.14
C ILE A 27 18.46 -4.53 -7.48
N LYS A 28 19.05 -3.51 -8.10
CA LYS A 28 20.19 -2.80 -7.48
C LYS A 28 19.65 -1.88 -6.40
N ILE A 29 20.03 -2.14 -5.16
CA ILE A 29 19.77 -1.23 -4.04
C ILE A 29 20.73 -0.06 -4.21
N PRO A 30 20.23 1.19 -4.37
CA PRO A 30 21.13 2.33 -4.46
C PRO A 30 21.91 2.45 -3.14
N ALA A 31 23.23 2.63 -3.25
CA ALA A 31 24.05 2.96 -2.09
C ALA A 31 23.52 4.27 -1.51
N THR A 32 23.19 4.25 -0.22
CA THR A 32 22.81 5.46 0.50
C THR A 32 24.07 6.32 0.67
N GLU A 33 24.19 7.39 -0.12
CA GLU A 33 25.15 8.42 0.20
C GLU A 33 24.79 9.03 1.56
N HIS A 34 25.74 9.10 2.47
CA HIS A 34 25.57 9.75 3.76
C HIS A 34 25.51 11.28 3.58
N VAL A 35 24.45 11.76 2.94
CA VAL A 35 24.17 13.20 2.89
C VAL A 35 23.64 13.61 4.25
N LYS A 36 24.42 14.41 5.00
CA LYS A 36 23.93 15.02 6.24
C LYS A 36 22.81 16.00 5.89
N LYS A 37 21.59 15.68 6.31
CA LYS A 37 20.48 16.62 6.22
C LYS A 37 20.66 17.68 7.30
N GLU A 38 20.58 18.97 6.95
CA GLU A 38 20.53 20.04 7.95
C GLU A 38 19.33 19.81 8.89
N LYS A 39 19.54 20.06 10.20
CA LYS A 39 18.48 19.94 11.20
C LYS A 39 17.48 21.06 11.00
N SER A 40 16.47 20.83 10.18
CA SER A 40 15.32 21.72 10.09
C SER A 40 14.39 21.51 11.29
N GLN A 41 13.87 22.59 11.85
CA GLN A 41 12.82 22.54 12.84
C GLN A 41 11.51 21.98 12.25
N PHE A 42 11.30 22.17 10.95
CA PHE A 42 10.12 21.70 10.22
C PHE A 42 10.44 20.40 9.48
N LYS A 43 9.51 19.48 9.56
CA LYS A 43 9.55 18.18 8.86
C LYS A 43 8.38 18.07 7.89
N THR A 44 8.58 17.27 6.86
CA THR A 44 7.55 16.97 5.87
C THR A 44 7.30 15.46 5.82
N CYS A 45 6.04 15.07 5.90
CA CYS A 45 5.58 13.71 5.65
C CYS A 45 4.69 13.69 4.40
N VAL A 46 5.02 12.83 3.44
CA VAL A 46 4.14 12.55 2.29
C VAL A 46 3.43 11.23 2.55
N VAL A 47 2.11 11.23 2.40
CA VAL A 47 1.27 10.06 2.66
C VAL A 47 0.71 9.51 1.36
N LEU A 48 0.99 8.24 1.10
CA LEU A 48 0.53 7.48 -0.05
C LEU A 48 -0.63 6.57 0.38
N PRO A 49 -1.87 6.86 -0.04
CA PRO A 49 -3.02 6.05 0.34
C PRO A 49 -3.27 4.91 -0.65
N ASP A 50 -3.78 3.80 -0.17
CA ASP A 50 -4.54 2.76 -0.86
C ASP A 50 -4.11 2.54 -2.33
N MET A 51 -2.91 2.03 -2.56
CA MET A 51 -2.38 1.79 -3.91
C MET A 51 -3.02 0.58 -4.59
N GLN A 52 -3.53 -0.39 -3.82
CA GLN A 52 -4.15 -1.63 -4.30
C GLN A 52 -3.29 -2.33 -5.37
N CYS A 53 -1.98 -2.43 -5.13
CA CYS A 53 -1.06 -3.07 -6.06
C CYS A 53 -1.42 -4.54 -6.23
N GLY A 54 -1.74 -4.92 -7.47
CA GLY A 54 -2.16 -6.25 -7.82
C GLY A 54 -2.37 -6.39 -9.32
N TYR A 55 -2.76 -7.59 -9.73
CA TYR A 55 -2.94 -7.93 -11.13
C TYR A 55 -4.15 -8.84 -11.31
N PHE A 56 -4.73 -8.82 -12.50
CA PHE A 56 -5.55 -9.90 -13.02
C PHE A 56 -4.96 -10.41 -14.33
N ARG A 57 -5.43 -11.57 -14.79
CA ARG A 57 -5.01 -12.16 -16.07
C ARG A 57 -6.09 -11.93 -17.12
N ASP A 58 -5.70 -11.37 -18.26
CA ASP A 58 -6.59 -11.27 -19.40
C ASP A 58 -6.82 -12.63 -20.08
N VAL A 59 -7.63 -12.64 -21.11
CA VAL A 59 -7.96 -13.88 -21.87
C VAL A 59 -6.77 -14.55 -22.53
N SER A 60 -5.73 -13.79 -22.81
CA SER A 60 -4.46 -14.28 -23.36
C SER A 60 -3.49 -14.73 -22.28
N GLY A 61 -3.89 -14.62 -20.98
CA GLY A 61 -3.06 -14.94 -19.83
C GLY A 61 -2.06 -13.86 -19.45
N ASN A 62 -2.11 -12.66 -20.04
CA ASN A 62 -1.22 -11.57 -19.70
C ASN A 62 -1.65 -10.92 -18.37
N PHE A 63 -0.66 -10.45 -17.61
CA PHE A 63 -0.92 -9.71 -16.38
C PHE A 63 -1.31 -8.27 -16.68
N VAL A 64 -2.47 -7.86 -16.20
CA VAL A 64 -3.00 -6.49 -16.28
C VAL A 64 -3.05 -5.92 -14.87
N ALA A 65 -2.42 -4.76 -14.67
CA ALA A 65 -2.39 -4.10 -13.37
C ALA A 65 -3.77 -3.55 -12.97
N ILE A 66 -4.14 -3.74 -11.70
CA ILE A 66 -5.33 -3.15 -11.07
C ILE A 66 -4.99 -1.86 -10.32
N HIS A 67 -3.71 -1.58 -10.11
CA HIS A 67 -3.22 -0.31 -9.56
C HIS A 67 -2.98 0.71 -10.70
N ASP A 68 -2.93 1.98 -10.34
CA ASP A 68 -2.68 3.05 -11.30
C ASP A 68 -1.20 3.44 -11.32
N GLU A 69 -0.45 2.87 -12.29
CA GLU A 69 0.97 3.19 -12.50
C GLU A 69 1.22 4.68 -12.75
N VAL A 70 0.27 5.38 -13.34
CA VAL A 70 0.43 6.81 -13.61
C VAL A 70 0.37 7.59 -12.31
N ALA A 71 -0.63 7.33 -11.47
CA ALA A 71 -0.78 7.98 -10.18
C ALA A 71 0.40 7.67 -9.24
N ILE A 72 0.86 6.40 -9.20
CA ILE A 72 2.02 5.97 -8.41
C ILE A 72 3.30 6.66 -8.90
N ASN A 73 3.52 6.73 -10.21
CA ASN A 73 4.69 7.39 -10.78
C ASN A 73 4.71 8.90 -10.45
N LEU A 74 3.58 9.57 -10.54
CA LEU A 74 3.46 10.99 -10.14
C LEU A 74 3.82 11.18 -8.67
N ALA A 75 3.33 10.31 -7.79
CA ALA A 75 3.65 10.36 -6.37
C ALA A 75 5.15 10.14 -6.10
N ILE A 76 5.80 9.21 -6.82
CA ILE A 76 7.24 8.98 -6.71
C ILE A 76 8.05 10.20 -7.21
N GLU A 77 7.70 10.78 -8.34
CA GLU A 77 8.36 12.01 -8.83
C GLU A 77 8.18 13.19 -7.87
N PHE A 78 6.99 13.31 -7.29
CA PHE A 78 6.72 14.29 -6.24
C PHE A 78 7.63 14.08 -5.01
N ILE A 79 7.76 12.86 -4.53
CA ILE A 79 8.64 12.49 -3.40
C ILE A 79 10.10 12.81 -3.73
N LYS A 80 10.57 12.45 -4.92
CA LYS A 80 11.93 12.70 -5.38
C LYS A 80 12.28 14.18 -5.38
N GLU A 81 11.34 15.04 -5.74
CA GLU A 81 11.54 16.47 -5.78
C GLU A 81 11.41 17.12 -4.40
N THR A 82 10.37 16.76 -3.65
CA THR A 82 10.08 17.37 -2.34
C THR A 82 10.99 16.89 -1.23
N LYS A 83 11.65 15.72 -1.41
CA LYS A 83 12.59 15.10 -0.46
C LYS A 83 12.05 15.11 0.98
N PRO A 84 10.89 14.51 1.24
CA PRO A 84 10.27 14.53 2.55
C PRO A 84 11.14 13.85 3.61
N ASP A 85 10.88 14.13 4.89
CA ASP A 85 11.51 13.42 6.00
C ASP A 85 10.89 12.04 6.21
N VAL A 86 9.62 11.91 5.88
CA VAL A 86 8.83 10.68 6.04
C VAL A 86 8.01 10.43 4.78
N VAL A 87 7.99 9.18 4.34
CA VAL A 87 7.02 8.66 3.37
C VAL A 87 6.18 7.62 4.10
N ALA A 88 4.90 7.90 4.31
CA ALA A 88 3.98 7.00 4.99
C ALA A 88 3.00 6.38 3.98
N MET A 89 3.04 5.06 3.87
CA MET A 89 2.10 4.27 3.08
C MET A 89 1.01 3.79 4.04
N ASN A 90 -0.21 4.30 3.90
CA ASN A 90 -1.21 4.16 4.97
C ASN A 90 -2.08 2.91 4.89
N GLY A 91 -1.56 1.83 4.29
CA GLY A 91 -2.22 0.53 4.17
C GLY A 91 -2.93 0.32 2.83
N ASP A 92 -3.37 -0.91 2.60
CA ASP A 92 -3.98 -1.37 1.34
C ASP A 92 -3.11 -1.03 0.11
N ASN A 93 -1.79 -1.12 0.29
CA ASN A 93 -0.85 -0.94 -0.81
C ASN A 93 -0.72 -2.21 -1.65
N ALA A 94 -0.94 -3.38 -1.05
CA ALA A 94 -1.09 -4.67 -1.72
C ALA A 94 -2.58 -5.04 -1.81
N ASP A 95 -3.07 -5.46 -2.97
CA ASP A 95 -4.47 -5.89 -3.06
C ASP A 95 -4.68 -7.30 -2.49
N PHE A 96 -3.81 -8.24 -2.80
CA PHE A 96 -3.88 -9.62 -2.33
C PHE A 96 -5.28 -10.25 -2.46
N ALA A 97 -5.90 -10.13 -3.64
CA ALA A 97 -7.23 -10.66 -3.93
C ALA A 97 -7.33 -12.17 -3.62
N GLU A 98 -6.26 -12.93 -3.91
CA GLU A 98 -6.22 -14.39 -3.73
C GLU A 98 -6.34 -14.84 -2.27
N PHE A 99 -6.06 -13.96 -1.31
CA PHE A 99 -6.22 -14.23 0.13
C PHE A 99 -7.51 -13.66 0.70
N GLY A 100 -8.37 -13.08 -0.15
CA GLY A 100 -9.65 -12.50 0.27
C GLY A 100 -10.69 -13.56 0.65
N LYS A 101 -11.70 -13.16 1.45
CA LYS A 101 -12.84 -14.01 1.84
C LYS A 101 -13.88 -14.19 0.73
N TYR A 102 -13.83 -13.34 -0.29
CA TYR A 102 -14.82 -13.36 -1.36
C TYR A 102 -14.43 -14.37 -2.44
N ARG A 103 -15.46 -14.87 -3.14
CA ARG A 103 -15.24 -15.79 -4.23
C ARG A 103 -14.36 -15.15 -5.29
N LEU A 104 -13.21 -15.79 -5.54
CA LEU A 104 -12.29 -15.35 -6.58
C LEU A 104 -12.84 -15.71 -7.96
N THR A 105 -12.65 -14.80 -8.88
CA THR A 105 -12.79 -15.10 -10.30
C THR A 105 -11.51 -15.73 -10.83
N PRO A 106 -11.57 -16.61 -11.86
CA PRO A 106 -10.37 -17.23 -12.42
C PRO A 106 -9.30 -16.25 -12.87
N ALA A 107 -9.68 -15.04 -13.25
CA ALA A 107 -8.77 -13.98 -13.70
C ALA A 107 -7.74 -13.55 -12.63
N TYR A 108 -8.04 -13.72 -11.35
CA TYR A 108 -7.13 -13.35 -10.25
C TYR A 108 -6.26 -14.50 -9.75
N GLN A 109 -6.32 -15.66 -10.37
CA GLN A 109 -5.47 -16.80 -9.97
C GLN A 109 -4.02 -16.61 -10.41
N LEU A 110 -3.08 -17.08 -9.58
CA LEU A 110 -1.63 -17.05 -9.83
C LEU A 110 -1.08 -15.63 -10.07
N THR A 111 -1.63 -14.64 -9.39
CA THR A 111 -1.19 -13.23 -9.50
C THR A 111 -0.34 -12.78 -8.30
N THR A 112 -0.33 -13.53 -7.22
CA THR A 112 0.36 -13.18 -5.97
C THR A 112 1.85 -12.94 -6.15
N GLN A 113 2.57 -13.86 -6.84
CA GLN A 113 4.01 -13.69 -7.05
C GLN A 113 4.31 -12.43 -7.87
N LYS A 114 3.52 -12.16 -8.90
CA LYS A 114 3.66 -10.95 -9.72
C LYS A 114 3.45 -9.68 -8.89
N THR A 115 2.51 -9.73 -7.95
CA THR A 115 2.25 -8.64 -7.01
C THR A 115 3.43 -8.42 -6.07
N ILE A 116 4.00 -9.49 -5.50
CA ILE A 116 5.19 -9.41 -4.63
C ILE A 116 6.38 -8.82 -5.39
N ASP A 117 6.64 -9.25 -6.62
CA ASP A 117 7.72 -8.74 -7.48
C ASP A 117 7.54 -7.24 -7.75
N TYR A 118 6.32 -6.82 -8.01
CA TYR A 118 6.00 -5.42 -8.23
C TYR A 118 6.22 -4.59 -6.95
N LEU A 119 5.70 -5.04 -5.81
CA LEU A 119 5.86 -4.35 -4.53
C LEU A 119 7.33 -4.21 -4.14
N THR A 120 8.13 -5.25 -4.35
CA THR A 120 9.58 -5.20 -4.13
C THR A 120 10.24 -4.13 -5.02
N THR A 121 9.85 -4.06 -6.29
CA THR A 121 10.32 -3.03 -7.22
C THR A 121 9.88 -1.63 -6.78
N LEU A 122 8.64 -1.49 -6.32
CA LEU A 122 8.10 -0.24 -5.82
C LEU A 122 8.87 0.26 -4.59
N MET A 123 9.22 -0.63 -3.65
CA MET A 123 10.04 -0.26 -2.48
C MET A 123 11.42 0.22 -2.89
N ALA A 124 12.07 -0.43 -3.85
CA ALA A 124 13.34 0.02 -4.41
C ALA A 124 13.24 1.43 -5.02
N ARG A 125 12.16 1.70 -5.78
CA ARG A 125 11.90 2.99 -6.41
C ARG A 125 11.63 4.09 -5.38
N LEU A 126 10.85 3.81 -4.35
CA LEU A 126 10.58 4.75 -3.25
C LEU A 126 11.86 5.07 -2.47
N ARG A 127 12.66 4.06 -2.16
CA ARG A 127 13.95 4.27 -1.49
C ARG A 127 14.91 5.07 -2.36
N ALA A 128 14.97 4.83 -3.66
CA ALA A 128 15.78 5.62 -4.59
C ALA A 128 15.30 7.08 -4.68
N ALA A 129 13.98 7.31 -4.65
CA ALA A 129 13.39 8.67 -4.69
C ALA A 129 13.59 9.43 -3.38
N SER A 130 13.69 8.73 -2.24
CA SER A 130 13.82 9.32 -0.90
C SER A 130 14.87 8.60 -0.05
N PRO A 131 16.18 8.72 -0.39
CA PRO A 131 17.24 7.93 0.25
C PRO A 131 17.36 8.12 1.77
N LEU A 132 17.01 9.31 2.26
CA LEU A 132 17.14 9.72 3.66
C LEU A 132 15.83 9.70 4.45
N ALA A 133 14.69 9.48 3.77
CA ALA A 133 13.40 9.48 4.44
C ALA A 133 13.19 8.21 5.29
N GLU A 134 12.50 8.35 6.42
CA GLU A 134 11.84 7.22 7.04
C GLU A 134 10.71 6.77 6.12
N ILE A 135 10.73 5.52 5.65
CA ILE A 135 9.64 4.94 4.87
C ILE A 135 8.87 4.00 5.79
N VAL A 136 7.60 4.30 5.99
CA VAL A 136 6.71 3.57 6.89
C VAL A 136 5.59 2.94 6.09
N TRP A 137 5.31 1.66 6.33
CA TRP A 137 4.17 0.96 5.78
C TRP A 137 3.24 0.51 6.90
N LEU A 138 2.04 1.07 6.96
CA LEU A 138 0.98 0.62 7.86
C LEU A 138 0.25 -0.57 7.25
N GLU A 139 -0.06 -1.56 8.06
CA GLU A 139 -0.90 -2.66 7.64
C GLU A 139 -2.35 -2.20 7.44
N GLY A 140 -2.89 -2.45 6.25
CA GLY A 140 -4.31 -2.32 5.95
C GLY A 140 -5.03 -3.67 6.01
N ASN A 141 -6.32 -3.68 5.71
CA ASN A 141 -7.10 -4.91 5.72
C ASN A 141 -6.69 -5.88 4.58
N HIS A 142 -6.13 -5.38 3.50
CA HIS A 142 -5.66 -6.20 2.39
C HIS A 142 -4.34 -6.90 2.73
N GLU A 143 -3.39 -6.22 3.36
CA GLU A 143 -2.16 -6.87 3.84
C GLU A 143 -2.47 -7.93 4.90
N ALA A 144 -3.42 -7.65 5.79
CA ALA A 144 -3.84 -8.61 6.84
C ALA A 144 -4.47 -9.90 6.26
N ARG A 145 -4.95 -9.90 5.01
CA ARG A 145 -5.49 -11.09 4.35
C ARG A 145 -4.51 -12.25 4.32
N LEU A 146 -3.23 -11.98 4.03
CA LEU A 146 -2.20 -13.02 3.98
C LEU A 146 -2.07 -13.75 5.33
N GLY A 147 -1.95 -13.00 6.43
CA GLY A 147 -1.85 -13.58 7.77
C GLY A 147 -3.11 -14.36 8.16
N ASN A 148 -4.27 -13.80 7.89
CA ASN A 148 -5.57 -14.45 8.14
C ASN A 148 -5.72 -15.74 7.33
N TYR A 149 -5.35 -15.72 6.05
CA TYR A 149 -5.39 -16.91 5.20
C TYR A 149 -4.51 -18.05 5.74
N ILE A 150 -3.32 -17.71 6.24
CA ILE A 150 -2.41 -18.70 6.84
C ILE A 150 -3.02 -19.27 8.14
N LEU A 151 -3.61 -18.42 8.98
CA LEU A 151 -4.30 -18.85 10.19
C LEU A 151 -5.46 -19.79 9.89
N ASP A 152 -6.25 -19.50 8.87
CA ASP A 152 -7.43 -20.26 8.52
C ASP A 152 -7.10 -21.58 7.80
N ASN A 153 -6.03 -21.62 6.99
CA ASN A 153 -5.76 -22.75 6.10
C ASN A 153 -4.45 -23.50 6.40
N ALA A 154 -3.51 -22.90 7.11
CA ALA A 154 -2.18 -23.44 7.39
C ALA A 154 -1.63 -22.94 8.73
N ASN A 155 -2.42 -23.03 9.79
CA ASN A 155 -2.13 -22.48 11.12
C ASN A 155 -0.72 -22.81 11.62
N ALA A 156 -0.24 -24.03 11.38
CA ALA A 156 1.11 -24.46 11.78
C ALA A 156 2.24 -23.68 11.06
N ALA A 157 1.95 -23.01 9.94
CA ALA A 157 2.91 -22.18 9.22
C ALA A 157 2.90 -20.71 9.69
N PHE A 158 1.93 -20.32 10.52
CA PHE A 158 1.82 -18.96 11.03
C PHE A 158 3.00 -18.62 11.95
N GLY A 159 3.66 -17.50 11.67
CA GLY A 159 4.77 -17.00 12.47
C GLY A 159 6.08 -17.79 12.35
N LEU A 160 6.17 -18.80 11.46
CA LEU A 160 7.42 -19.53 11.24
C LEU A 160 8.52 -18.60 10.74
N LYS A 161 9.68 -18.66 11.39
CA LYS A 161 10.88 -17.89 11.06
C LYS A 161 12.00 -18.78 10.55
N ARG A 162 13.03 -18.18 9.99
CA ARG A 162 14.25 -18.89 9.64
C ARG A 162 14.92 -19.44 10.91
N GLY A 163 15.41 -20.68 10.84
CA GLY A 163 16.08 -21.32 11.98
C GLY A 163 17.24 -20.48 12.52
N ASN A 164 17.30 -20.34 13.84
CA ASN A 164 18.33 -19.58 14.57
C ASN A 164 18.44 -18.07 14.23
N ILE A 165 17.39 -17.47 13.62
CA ILE A 165 17.32 -16.03 13.34
C ILE A 165 16.02 -15.49 13.97
N PRO A 166 15.96 -15.28 15.29
CA PRO A 166 14.73 -14.89 15.99
C PRO A 166 14.20 -13.52 15.59
N ASP A 167 15.07 -12.61 15.20
CA ASP A 167 14.70 -11.23 14.81
C ASP A 167 14.26 -11.11 13.34
N SER A 168 14.30 -12.21 12.57
CA SER A 168 13.78 -12.20 11.20
C SER A 168 12.27 -12.10 11.16
N TRP A 169 11.74 -11.56 10.07
CA TRP A 169 10.31 -11.64 9.78
C TRP A 169 9.85 -13.08 9.59
N PRO A 170 8.60 -13.41 9.91
CA PRO A 170 8.02 -14.70 9.51
C PRO A 170 8.12 -14.91 8.00
N VAL A 171 8.49 -16.12 7.57
CA VAL A 171 8.76 -16.41 6.14
C VAL A 171 7.55 -16.23 5.24
N MET A 172 6.34 -16.38 5.79
CA MET A 172 5.07 -16.16 5.10
C MET A 172 4.47 -14.81 5.48
N SER A 173 5.28 -13.75 5.56
CA SER A 173 4.83 -12.39 5.85
C SER A 173 5.17 -11.44 4.72
N LEU A 174 4.38 -10.38 4.56
CA LEU A 174 4.62 -9.34 3.56
C LEU A 174 6.03 -8.73 3.70
N PRO A 175 6.51 -8.34 4.90
CA PRO A 175 7.85 -7.79 5.04
C PRO A 175 8.96 -8.73 4.56
N TYR A 176 8.83 -10.02 4.83
CA TYR A 176 9.81 -11.01 4.38
C TYR A 176 9.77 -11.18 2.86
N LEU A 177 8.58 -11.41 2.32
CA LEU A 177 8.38 -11.68 0.89
C LEU A 177 8.76 -10.48 0.02
N CYS A 178 8.50 -9.26 0.46
CA CYS A 178 8.84 -8.03 -0.24
C CYS A 178 10.19 -7.42 0.17
N ARG A 179 10.99 -8.12 0.98
CA ARG A 179 12.36 -7.73 1.32
C ARG A 179 12.45 -6.35 1.98
N PHE A 180 11.58 -6.07 2.94
CA PHE A 180 11.50 -4.74 3.58
C PHE A 180 12.81 -4.33 4.28
N ASP A 181 13.55 -5.29 4.84
CA ASP A 181 14.83 -5.02 5.50
C ASP A 181 15.87 -4.48 4.50
N ASP A 182 15.90 -5.00 3.27
CA ASP A 182 16.82 -4.56 2.22
C ASP A 182 16.62 -3.09 1.83
N PHE A 183 15.39 -2.58 1.99
CA PHE A 183 15.00 -1.21 1.64
C PHE A 183 14.81 -0.33 2.88
N ASN A 184 15.09 -0.84 4.07
CA ASN A 184 14.86 -0.15 5.35
C ASN A 184 13.42 0.39 5.45
N ILE A 185 12.42 -0.46 5.20
CA ILE A 185 11.00 -0.15 5.33
C ILE A 185 10.54 -0.52 6.73
N LYS A 186 9.99 0.42 7.45
CA LYS A 186 9.38 0.21 8.75
C LYS A 186 7.95 -0.28 8.58
N TYR A 187 7.70 -1.54 8.89
CA TYR A 187 6.35 -2.09 8.84
C TYR A 187 5.66 -1.97 10.19
N LEU A 188 4.42 -1.50 10.18
CA LEU A 188 3.57 -1.36 11.36
C LEU A 188 2.39 -2.33 11.23
N PRO A 189 2.51 -3.54 11.80
CA PRO A 189 1.46 -4.56 11.73
C PRO A 189 0.30 -4.26 12.69
N GLY A 190 -0.76 -5.07 12.61
CA GLY A 190 -1.84 -5.09 13.59
C GLY A 190 -3.07 -4.29 13.16
N TYR A 191 -3.47 -4.38 11.89
CA TYR A 191 -4.77 -3.87 11.45
C TYR A 191 -5.92 -4.38 12.35
N PRO A 192 -6.88 -3.56 12.78
CA PRO A 192 -7.07 -2.13 12.47
C PRO A 192 -6.36 -1.14 13.40
N ALA A 193 -5.52 -1.62 14.32
CA ALA A 193 -4.88 -0.80 15.35
C ALA A 193 -3.55 -0.17 14.89
N SER A 194 -3.00 -0.60 13.74
CA SER A 194 -1.75 -0.05 13.19
C SER A 194 -1.83 1.48 13.08
N THR A 195 -0.83 2.15 13.63
CA THR A 195 -0.84 3.61 13.77
C THR A 195 0.57 4.17 13.62
N TYR A 196 0.71 5.24 12.87
CA TYR A 196 1.92 6.06 12.81
C TYR A 196 1.63 7.47 13.35
N TRP A 197 2.35 7.88 14.37
CA TRP A 197 2.25 9.22 14.92
C TRP A 197 3.21 10.17 14.19
N VAL A 198 2.64 11.12 13.43
CA VAL A 198 3.42 12.17 12.76
C VAL A 198 4.01 13.10 13.84
N ASN A 199 3.17 13.52 14.78
CA ASN A 199 3.52 14.18 16.02
C ASN A 199 2.43 13.87 17.07
N ARG A 200 2.43 14.50 18.24
CA ARG A 200 1.43 14.22 19.28
C ARG A 200 0.01 14.68 18.94
N LYS A 201 -0.16 15.47 17.89
CA LYS A 201 -1.47 16.06 17.49
C LYS A 201 -2.08 15.39 16.27
N LEU A 202 -1.29 14.65 15.46
CA LEU A 202 -1.75 13.99 14.24
C LEU A 202 -1.21 12.56 14.14
N ARG A 203 -2.11 11.64 13.90
CA ARG A 203 -1.77 10.24 13.59
C ARG A 203 -2.28 9.81 12.22
N ILE A 204 -1.60 8.85 11.63
CA ILE A 204 -2.00 8.16 10.40
C ILE A 204 -2.43 6.76 10.76
N ILE A 205 -3.56 6.32 10.24
CA ILE A 205 -4.09 4.96 10.37
C ILE A 205 -4.59 4.50 9.00
N HIS A 206 -4.64 3.18 8.77
CA HIS A 206 -5.40 2.73 7.61
C HIS A 206 -6.89 3.00 7.79
N GLY A 207 -7.42 2.65 8.95
CA GLY A 207 -8.82 2.86 9.28
C GLY A 207 -9.71 1.66 8.92
N HIS A 208 -10.92 1.66 9.48
CA HIS A 208 -11.91 0.61 9.29
C HIS A 208 -13.36 1.14 9.29
N LYS A 209 -13.51 2.44 9.51
CA LYS A 209 -14.83 3.07 9.52
C LYS A 209 -15.24 3.45 8.12
N VAL A 210 -16.47 3.17 7.77
CA VAL A 210 -17.10 3.53 6.50
C VAL A 210 -18.43 4.21 6.79
N ALA A 211 -18.72 5.28 6.07
CA ALA A 211 -20.03 5.93 6.06
C ALA A 211 -20.33 6.41 4.63
N SER A 212 -21.62 6.46 4.27
CA SER A 212 -22.05 6.93 2.97
C SER A 212 -21.97 8.47 2.87
N GLY A 213 -21.97 8.99 1.63
CA GLY A 213 -22.15 10.41 1.36
C GLY A 213 -21.05 11.33 1.91
N GLY A 214 -19.80 10.89 1.97
CA GLY A 214 -18.71 11.75 2.45
C GLY A 214 -18.67 11.99 3.97
N SER A 215 -19.36 11.16 4.76
CA SER A 215 -19.50 11.39 6.20
C SER A 215 -18.56 10.55 7.09
N THR A 216 -17.59 9.83 6.51
CA THR A 216 -16.64 9.02 7.28
C THR A 216 -15.75 9.89 8.17
N ALA A 217 -15.33 11.06 7.70
CA ALA A 217 -14.56 12.01 8.51
C ALA A 217 -15.32 12.42 9.78
N HIS A 218 -16.63 12.72 9.68
CA HIS A 218 -17.46 13.01 10.84
C HIS A 218 -17.59 11.83 11.81
N LYS A 219 -17.65 10.61 11.26
CA LYS A 219 -17.68 9.40 12.08
C LYS A 219 -16.40 9.20 12.88
N TYR A 220 -15.23 9.57 12.31
CA TYR A 220 -13.97 9.61 13.07
C TYR A 220 -13.99 10.72 14.11
N LEU A 221 -14.37 11.94 13.76
CA LEU A 221 -14.44 13.07 14.71
C LEU A 221 -15.33 12.80 15.90
N ALA A 222 -16.34 11.94 15.78
CA ALA A 222 -17.21 11.58 16.89
C ALA A 222 -16.48 10.83 18.01
N THR A 223 -15.42 10.07 17.69
CA THR A 223 -14.72 9.19 18.63
C THR A 223 -13.28 9.55 18.88
N GLU A 224 -12.64 10.26 17.95
CA GLU A 224 -11.23 10.61 18.06
C GLU A 224 -10.98 11.75 19.06
N LYS A 225 -9.83 11.66 19.75
CA LYS A 225 -9.34 12.72 20.65
C LYS A 225 -8.23 13.57 20.04
N THR A 226 -7.65 13.11 18.93
CA THR A 226 -6.58 13.75 18.18
C THR A 226 -6.91 13.77 16.72
N SER A 227 -6.25 14.61 15.95
CA SER A 227 -6.42 14.62 14.50
C SER A 227 -5.96 13.29 13.87
N VAL A 228 -6.68 12.86 12.82
CA VAL A 228 -6.44 11.58 12.15
C VAL A 228 -6.47 11.72 10.63
N LEU A 229 -5.45 11.16 9.98
CA LEU A 229 -5.45 10.92 8.54
C LEU A 229 -5.67 9.42 8.31
N TYR A 230 -6.67 9.06 7.52
CA TYR A 230 -7.09 7.67 7.31
C TYR A 230 -7.25 7.35 5.82
N GLY A 231 -7.18 6.06 5.47
CA GLY A 231 -7.40 5.48 4.14
C GLY A 231 -8.70 4.69 4.06
N HIS A 232 -8.66 3.51 3.43
CA HIS A 232 -9.70 2.49 3.36
C HIS A 232 -10.93 2.83 2.50
N ILE A 233 -11.37 4.07 2.48
CA ILE A 233 -12.61 4.47 1.80
C ILE A 233 -12.39 4.94 0.36
N HIS A 234 -11.15 5.12 -0.05
CA HIS A 234 -10.72 5.60 -1.37
C HIS A 234 -11.32 6.96 -1.81
N ARG A 235 -12.00 7.66 -0.89
CA ARG A 235 -12.55 9.00 -1.11
C ARG A 235 -11.73 10.06 -0.43
N ARG A 236 -11.62 11.22 -1.06
CA ARG A 236 -11.06 12.39 -0.38
C ARG A 236 -12.12 13.02 0.50
N GLU A 237 -11.84 13.07 1.78
CA GLU A 237 -12.73 13.66 2.78
C GLU A 237 -11.95 14.58 3.72
N TRP A 238 -12.62 15.60 4.22
CA TRP A 238 -12.09 16.52 5.22
C TRP A 238 -13.22 17.00 6.13
N ALA A 239 -13.00 16.93 7.42
CA ALA A 239 -13.87 17.55 8.40
C ALA A 239 -13.07 17.98 9.63
N GLU A 240 -13.54 19.03 10.30
CA GLU A 240 -12.96 19.55 11.52
C GLU A 240 -14.03 19.66 12.60
N ARG A 241 -13.60 19.56 13.86
CA ARG A 241 -14.45 19.75 15.01
C ARG A 241 -13.68 20.45 16.13
N THR A 242 -14.21 21.57 16.61
CA THR A 242 -13.75 22.21 17.84
C THR A 242 -14.51 21.60 19.02
N ARG A 243 -13.79 21.19 20.02
CA ARG A 243 -14.30 20.72 21.31
C ARG A 243 -13.87 21.69 22.37
N GLN A 244 -14.80 22.02 23.24
CA GLN A 244 -14.48 22.74 24.46
C GLN A 244 -13.99 21.71 25.48
N ASP A 245 -12.75 21.86 25.91
CA ASP A 245 -12.13 21.05 26.96
C ASP A 245 -11.91 21.91 28.19
N TRP A 246 -11.56 21.31 29.33
CA TRP A 246 -11.35 22.03 30.60
C TRP A 246 -10.31 23.13 30.48
N ASP A 247 -9.22 22.89 29.78
CA ASP A 247 -8.04 23.74 29.75
C ASP A 247 -7.99 24.68 28.52
N GLU A 248 -8.53 24.22 27.39
CA GLU A 248 -8.49 24.95 26.13
C GLU A 248 -9.49 24.40 25.10
N ASP A 249 -9.90 25.25 24.18
CA ASP A 249 -10.63 24.80 22.99
C ASP A 249 -9.69 24.04 22.07
N LYS A 250 -10.04 22.81 21.78
CA LYS A 250 -9.25 21.92 20.93
C LYS A 250 -9.93 21.62 19.60
N THR A 251 -9.35 22.12 18.53
CA THR A 251 -9.77 21.73 17.18
C THR A 251 -9.00 20.51 16.71
N ILE A 252 -9.72 19.49 16.29
CA ILE A 252 -9.19 18.27 15.65
C ILE A 252 -9.76 18.12 14.27
N LEU A 253 -8.99 17.50 13.37
CA LEU A 253 -9.43 17.17 12.02
C LEU A 253 -9.43 15.67 11.78
N ALA A 254 -10.29 15.23 10.86
CA ALA A 254 -10.24 13.91 10.25
C ALA A 254 -10.24 14.08 8.73
N ALA A 255 -9.29 13.44 8.05
CA ALA A 255 -9.14 13.58 6.62
C ALA A 255 -8.75 12.26 5.95
N SER A 256 -9.06 12.13 4.67
CA SER A 256 -8.59 11.06 3.80
C SER A 256 -8.11 11.65 2.48
N ALA A 257 -6.99 11.16 1.97
CA ALA A 257 -6.41 11.62 0.71
C ALA A 257 -7.01 10.94 -0.54
N GLY A 258 -7.89 9.98 -0.36
CA GLY A 258 -8.42 9.14 -1.42
C GLY A 258 -7.58 7.89 -1.62
N CYS A 259 -7.19 7.57 -2.84
CA CYS A 259 -6.38 6.39 -3.17
C CYS A 259 -5.36 6.69 -4.29
N LEU A 260 -4.47 5.73 -4.54
CA LEU A 260 -3.61 5.67 -5.73
C LEU A 260 -3.96 4.45 -6.61
N ALA A 261 -5.06 3.78 -6.31
CA ALA A 261 -5.63 2.71 -7.10
C ALA A 261 -6.29 3.24 -8.39
N ARG A 262 -6.57 2.33 -9.32
CA ARG A 262 -7.44 2.64 -10.47
C ARG A 262 -8.86 2.92 -10.00
N VAL A 263 -9.47 3.94 -10.61
CA VAL A 263 -10.84 4.38 -10.28
C VAL A 263 -11.86 4.01 -11.36
N ASP A 264 -11.46 3.14 -12.29
CA ASP A 264 -12.28 2.68 -13.42
C ASP A 264 -13.06 1.37 -13.11
N GLY A 265 -13.07 0.94 -11.87
CA GLY A 265 -13.86 -0.20 -11.40
C GLY A 265 -13.23 -1.57 -11.57
N VAL A 266 -11.96 -1.68 -11.97
CA VAL A 266 -11.28 -2.99 -12.12
C VAL A 266 -10.73 -3.56 -10.80
N VAL A 267 -10.68 -2.77 -9.74
CA VAL A 267 -10.18 -3.25 -8.44
C VAL A 267 -11.17 -4.24 -7.84
N PRO A 268 -10.73 -5.44 -7.39
CA PRO A 268 -11.65 -6.52 -6.96
C PRO A 268 -12.56 -6.18 -5.79
N SER A 269 -12.20 -5.18 -4.98
CA SER A 269 -13.02 -4.71 -3.86
C SER A 269 -14.24 -3.88 -4.28
N VAL A 270 -14.28 -3.44 -5.54
CA VAL A 270 -15.44 -2.75 -6.11
C VAL A 270 -16.60 -3.74 -6.27
N LYS A 271 -17.81 -3.31 -6.00
CA LYS A 271 -19.04 -4.07 -6.23
C LYS A 271 -19.33 -4.21 -7.72
N GLY A 272 -18.45 -4.91 -8.43
CA GLY A 272 -18.63 -5.29 -9.81
C GLY A 272 -19.16 -6.71 -9.91
N GLY A 273 -19.39 -7.14 -11.12
CA GLY A 273 -19.69 -8.51 -11.46
C GLY A 273 -18.53 -9.17 -12.21
N THR A 274 -18.78 -10.37 -12.65
CA THR A 274 -17.93 -11.05 -13.64
C THR A 274 -18.78 -11.46 -14.83
N ASP A 275 -18.20 -11.40 -16.03
CA ASP A 275 -18.80 -12.02 -17.20
C ASP A 275 -18.71 -13.56 -17.12
N LEU A 276 -19.29 -14.24 -18.12
CA LEU A 276 -19.29 -15.70 -18.16
C LEU A 276 -17.88 -16.30 -18.35
N ASP A 277 -16.94 -15.53 -18.82
CA ASP A 277 -15.52 -15.90 -18.97
C ASP A 277 -14.72 -15.63 -17.68
N GLY A 278 -15.37 -15.11 -16.63
CA GLY A 278 -14.74 -14.79 -15.33
C GLY A 278 -13.95 -13.48 -15.32
N ARG A 279 -14.18 -12.59 -16.29
CA ARG A 279 -13.53 -11.27 -16.33
C ARG A 279 -14.26 -10.29 -15.43
N PRO A 280 -13.55 -9.36 -14.78
CA PRO A 280 -14.19 -8.29 -14.03
C PRO A 280 -15.05 -7.41 -14.96
N ILE A 281 -16.30 -7.17 -14.57
CA ILE A 281 -17.14 -6.14 -15.17
C ILE A 281 -16.92 -4.88 -14.35
N PRO A 282 -16.33 -3.82 -14.93
CA PRO A 282 -16.07 -2.58 -14.20
C PRO A 282 -17.36 -1.94 -13.68
N CYS A 283 -17.35 -1.52 -12.43
CA CYS A 283 -18.40 -0.72 -11.82
C CYS A 283 -17.76 0.47 -11.13
N THR A 284 -18.06 1.67 -11.59
CA THR A 284 -17.50 2.90 -11.04
C THR A 284 -18.05 3.15 -9.63
N GLU A 285 -17.14 3.31 -8.68
CA GLU A 285 -17.43 3.75 -7.31
C GLU A 285 -17.04 5.24 -7.14
N ASP A 286 -17.51 5.86 -6.07
CA ASP A 286 -17.16 7.24 -5.71
C ASP A 286 -15.75 7.31 -5.09
N TRP A 287 -14.73 7.01 -5.91
CA TRP A 287 -13.32 7.04 -5.55
C TRP A 287 -12.59 8.23 -6.16
N GLN A 288 -11.67 8.81 -5.44
CA GLN A 288 -10.83 9.90 -5.93
C GLN A 288 -9.37 9.62 -5.65
N GLN A 289 -8.51 9.98 -6.62
CA GLN A 289 -7.07 9.86 -6.47
C GLN A 289 -6.46 11.10 -5.84
N GLY A 290 -5.45 10.89 -5.01
CA GLY A 290 -4.67 11.95 -4.39
C GLY A 290 -3.61 11.43 -3.44
N ILE A 291 -2.83 12.35 -2.89
CA ILE A 291 -1.87 12.13 -1.82
C ILE A 291 -2.11 13.16 -0.72
N ALA A 292 -1.53 12.95 0.47
CA ALA A 292 -1.49 13.99 1.47
C ALA A 292 -0.07 14.45 1.75
N VAL A 293 0.09 15.73 2.06
CA VAL A 293 1.35 16.33 2.48
C VAL A 293 1.14 16.95 3.86
N VAL A 294 1.97 16.57 4.82
CA VAL A 294 1.92 17.09 6.18
C VAL A 294 3.23 17.82 6.48
N HIS A 295 3.13 19.11 6.75
CA HIS A 295 4.23 19.89 7.32
C HIS A 295 4.03 19.96 8.82
N TYR A 296 5.04 19.63 9.61
CA TYR A 296 4.87 19.53 11.05
C TYR A 296 6.13 19.85 11.83
N VAL A 297 5.93 20.25 13.08
CA VAL A 297 6.97 20.31 14.11
C VAL A 297 6.82 19.08 15.02
N ALA A 298 7.92 18.47 15.38
CA ALA A 298 7.92 17.27 16.22
C ALA A 298 7.37 17.56 17.64
N GLY A 299 6.97 16.53 18.35
CA GLY A 299 6.39 16.62 19.71
C GLY A 299 5.00 17.24 19.68
N ASP A 300 4.76 18.27 20.49
CA ASP A 300 3.48 18.98 20.59
C ASP A 300 3.35 20.16 19.61
N GLY A 301 4.26 20.24 18.62
CA GLY A 301 4.27 21.35 17.67
C GLY A 301 3.04 21.35 16.75
N PRO A 302 2.84 22.45 16.01
CA PRO A 302 1.77 22.54 15.03
C PRO A 302 2.03 21.61 13.84
N PHE A 303 0.97 21.34 13.09
CA PHE A 303 1.03 20.69 11.79
C PHE A 303 0.10 21.40 10.80
N HIS A 304 0.40 21.24 9.50
CA HIS A 304 -0.45 21.67 8.41
C HIS A 304 -0.61 20.50 7.43
N LEU A 305 -1.84 20.13 7.12
CA LEU A 305 -2.19 19.06 6.20
C LEU A 305 -2.74 19.63 4.90
N GLU A 306 -2.21 19.16 3.77
CA GLU A 306 -2.70 19.45 2.43
C GLU A 306 -3.13 18.15 1.75
N LEU A 307 -4.37 18.09 1.24
CA LEU A 307 -4.83 17.03 0.36
C LEU A 307 -4.57 17.44 -1.07
N VAL A 308 -3.68 16.73 -1.75
CA VAL A 308 -3.26 17.03 -3.12
C VAL A 308 -3.94 16.08 -4.10
N PRO A 309 -4.94 16.55 -4.88
CA PRO A 309 -5.67 15.72 -5.80
C PRO A 309 -4.82 15.32 -7.02
N ILE A 310 -5.09 14.11 -7.53
CA ILE A 310 -4.60 13.66 -8.83
C ILE A 310 -5.81 13.55 -9.76
N HIS A 311 -5.78 14.28 -10.86
CA HIS A 311 -6.85 14.26 -11.86
C HIS A 311 -6.28 13.93 -13.23
N SER A 312 -6.79 12.88 -13.85
CA SER A 312 -6.40 12.47 -15.22
C SER A 312 -4.88 12.47 -15.45
N GLY A 313 -4.14 11.86 -14.52
CA GLY A 313 -2.69 11.75 -14.61
C GLY A 313 -1.95 13.08 -14.43
N SER A 314 -2.53 14.04 -13.72
CA SER A 314 -1.92 15.33 -13.40
C SER A 314 -2.17 15.70 -11.94
N MET A 315 -1.19 16.34 -11.33
CA MET A 315 -1.25 16.86 -9.97
C MET A 315 -0.72 18.29 -9.95
N PHE A 316 -1.37 19.17 -9.20
CA PHE A 316 -0.94 20.54 -9.00
C PHE A 316 -0.56 20.77 -7.55
N TYR A 317 0.63 21.27 -7.31
CA TYR A 317 1.11 21.57 -5.96
C TYR A 317 2.02 22.81 -5.97
N ARG A 318 1.70 23.80 -5.13
CA ARG A 318 2.50 25.03 -4.92
C ARG A 318 2.97 25.70 -6.21
N GLY A 319 2.05 25.90 -7.17
CA GLY A 319 2.34 26.58 -8.43
C GLY A 319 2.99 25.69 -9.48
N LYS A 320 3.30 24.43 -9.19
CA LYS A 320 3.87 23.48 -10.14
C LYS A 320 2.86 22.43 -10.54
N ILE A 321 2.87 22.08 -11.84
CA ILE A 321 2.09 20.99 -12.41
C ILE A 321 3.02 19.79 -12.60
N TYR A 322 2.65 18.67 -11.99
CA TYR A 322 3.24 17.35 -12.24
C TYR A 322 2.36 16.62 -13.23
N LYS A 323 2.92 16.11 -14.31
CA LYS A 323 2.21 15.36 -15.35
C LYS A 323 2.94 14.07 -15.63
N ALA A 324 2.17 12.99 -15.77
CA ALA A 324 2.74 11.75 -16.27
C ALA A 324 3.28 11.94 -17.69
N GLU A 325 4.46 11.44 -17.96
CA GLU A 325 4.97 11.35 -19.31
C GLU A 325 4.00 10.50 -20.15
N LYS A 326 3.49 11.08 -21.24
CA LYS A 326 2.72 10.29 -22.21
C LYS A 326 3.67 9.26 -22.80
N LYS A 327 3.46 7.98 -22.51
CA LYS A 327 4.13 6.92 -23.27
C LYS A 327 3.86 7.19 -24.75
N LYS A 328 4.90 7.51 -25.52
CA LYS A 328 4.79 7.51 -26.98
C LYS A 328 4.31 6.11 -27.37
N LYS A 329 3.14 6.08 -28.02
CA LYS A 329 2.56 4.85 -28.57
C LYS A 329 3.47 4.27 -29.63
#